data_1911ab6dd77f558b8303dc1a84b1dec2
#
_entry.id   1911ab6dd77f558b8303dc1a84b1dec2
#
_cell.length_a   1.000
_cell.length_b   1.000
_cell.length_c   1.000
_cell.angle_alpha   90.00
_cell.angle_beta   90.00
_cell.angle_gamma   90.00
#
_symmetry.space_group_name_H-M   'P 1'
#
loop_
_entity.id
_entity.type
_entity.pdbx_description
1 polymer ?
#
loop_
_entity_poly.entity_id
_entity_poly.type
_entity_poly.pdbx_seq_one_letter_code
_entity_poly.pdbx_strand_id
1 'polypeptide(L)'
;MKKILTTIGAVVFLLGCSTVSQNQNATVDQGQNKQNADDSFVQRMKLAQKPYSFLAVDYMDVADGKEKLYLEVEAAWKKIHERMASDGKILSWGLAKARKNKFDYEYVTWKLLRSRGALDSLYDMDAIKQRMGAAKFDDLMAKTNESRKIVGSELMELEDYTLVPLSGSEQKVDPKNLLFHMDYMTPAEGQEQEYAEMEKSFFQPRHQKVAELNPKFQFWRLLRKISHSGNSNKASYRTVNVFRKDVEPLSDKEAEKVNSQIPPLPDGLTFDEVMKMRKMERVTFDVIFMLDPSASAEAKAWKELSGTWTATNKNGSYRTKIISPYTEQFKMINPSGELIQSGKTPMSIEIKNGVKFFSAHWENGTYTSIFKIHNDKWYEQTKNILSSNSGKPDDFFVYERSDKPANIDRSAFTKKGKDVELVKAIIENYAAGKIDDYLALFTEDAKVTHNNNEPITISELAKTHRVHHEQIAGPVKILSSNYEVVATANGNKYGHAWVKFENTFKNGVKAVTPVFVSFGINKKGKIYFEHALYDTATVPDDSVYNKN
;
A
#
# COMPACT_ATOMS: atom_id res chain seq x y z
N MET A 1 27.77 -15.19 51.28
CA MET A 1 28.17 -14.53 50.05
C MET A 1 28.30 -15.56 48.95
N LYS A 2 27.23 -15.78 48.20
CA LYS A 2 27.22 -16.76 47.08
C LYS A 2 27.17 -15.95 45.76
N LYS A 3 28.19 -16.18 44.94
CA LYS A 3 28.27 -15.66 43.55
C LYS A 3 27.30 -16.48 42.70
N ILE A 4 26.40 -15.81 42.02
CA ILE A 4 25.61 -16.39 40.96
C ILE A 4 26.25 -15.99 39.64
N LEU A 5 26.87 -16.92 38.95
CA LEU A 5 27.27 -16.83 37.57
C LEU A 5 26.03 -17.00 36.67
N THR A 6 25.71 -15.97 35.91
CA THR A 6 24.71 -16.08 34.85
C THR A 6 25.42 -16.30 33.53
N THR A 7 25.30 -17.51 33.00
CA THR A 7 25.83 -17.91 31.70
C THR A 7 24.93 -17.33 30.60
N ILE A 8 25.49 -16.45 29.79
CA ILE A 8 24.84 -15.94 28.57
C ILE A 8 25.14 -16.94 27.46
N GLY A 9 24.10 -17.68 27.09
CA GLY A 9 24.15 -18.60 25.94
C GLY A 9 24.12 -17.81 24.63
N ALA A 10 25.21 -17.88 23.88
CA ALA A 10 25.26 -17.41 22.51
C ALA A 10 24.46 -18.35 21.62
N VAL A 11 23.34 -17.87 21.06
CA VAL A 11 22.60 -18.60 20.03
C VAL A 11 23.26 -18.30 18.68
N VAL A 12 24.03 -19.27 18.21
CA VAL A 12 24.57 -19.29 16.84
C VAL A 12 23.44 -19.72 15.91
N PHE A 13 22.95 -18.82 15.08
CA PHE A 13 22.07 -19.18 13.97
C PHE A 13 22.89 -19.82 12.85
N LEU A 14 22.95 -21.13 12.84
CA LEU A 14 23.35 -21.92 11.68
C LEU A 14 22.22 -21.86 10.64
N LEU A 15 22.54 -21.43 9.44
CA LEU A 15 21.73 -21.55 8.23
C LEU A 15 21.58 -23.03 7.90
N GLY A 16 20.48 -23.63 8.34
CA GLY A 16 20.09 -24.99 7.96
C GLY A 16 19.45 -24.96 6.58
N CYS A 17 20.17 -25.45 5.55
CA CYS A 17 19.57 -25.91 4.31
C CYS A 17 18.72 -27.15 4.64
N SER A 18 17.40 -27.00 4.68
CA SER A 18 16.48 -28.14 4.71
C SER A 18 16.21 -28.55 3.27
N THR A 19 16.82 -29.65 2.84
CA THR A 19 16.39 -30.43 1.69
C THR A 19 15.01 -30.99 1.96
N VAL A 20 14.01 -30.50 1.22
CA VAL A 20 12.66 -31.07 1.24
C VAL A 20 12.70 -32.40 0.48
N SER A 21 12.64 -33.50 1.22
CA SER A 21 12.36 -34.83 0.71
C SER A 21 10.90 -34.88 0.27
N GLN A 22 10.66 -35.20 -0.99
CA GLN A 22 9.33 -35.53 -1.49
C GLN A 22 8.82 -36.79 -0.82
N ASN A 23 7.73 -36.67 -0.07
CA ASN A 23 6.86 -37.78 0.26
C ASN A 23 5.47 -37.51 -0.28
N GLN A 24 5.05 -38.40 -1.17
CA GLN A 24 3.72 -38.44 -1.78
C GLN A 24 2.65 -38.87 -0.76
N ASN A 25 1.44 -38.35 -1.02
CA ASN A 25 0.14 -38.73 -0.46
C ASN A 25 -0.29 -38.05 0.85
N ALA A 26 -0.90 -36.88 0.70
CA ALA A 26 -2.09 -36.51 1.46
C ALA A 26 -2.86 -35.48 0.63
N THR A 27 -4.06 -35.82 0.20
CA THR A 27 -5.10 -34.88 -0.24
C THR A 27 -5.50 -34.04 0.96
N VAL A 28 -4.82 -32.93 1.20
CA VAL A 28 -5.15 -31.93 2.21
C VAL A 28 -5.79 -30.75 1.50
N ASP A 29 -6.95 -30.40 2.02
CA ASP A 29 -7.82 -29.29 1.70
C ASP A 29 -7.06 -28.01 1.26
N GLN A 30 -6.94 -27.80 -0.05
CA GLN A 30 -6.24 -26.65 -0.64
C GLN A 30 -6.94 -25.31 -0.32
N GLY A 31 -8.20 -25.34 0.10
CA GLY A 31 -8.98 -24.16 0.45
C GLY A 31 -8.53 -23.52 1.78
N GLN A 32 -8.33 -24.31 2.82
CA GLN A 32 -7.95 -23.80 4.15
C GLN A 32 -6.50 -23.25 4.18
N ASN A 33 -5.57 -23.86 3.45
CA ASN A 33 -4.19 -23.37 3.39
C ASN A 33 -4.06 -22.02 2.65
N LYS A 34 -4.87 -21.77 1.64
CA LYS A 34 -4.86 -20.51 0.89
C LYS A 34 -5.46 -19.37 1.73
N GLN A 35 -6.54 -19.61 2.45
CA GLN A 35 -7.17 -18.63 3.32
C GLN A 35 -6.26 -18.23 4.50
N ASN A 36 -5.58 -19.17 5.13
CA ASN A 36 -4.62 -18.91 6.21
C ASN A 36 -3.40 -18.10 5.72
N ALA A 37 -2.94 -18.32 4.49
CA ALA A 37 -1.83 -17.58 3.90
C ALA A 37 -2.23 -16.13 3.56
N ASP A 38 -3.44 -15.93 3.03
CA ASP A 38 -3.98 -14.61 2.73
C ASP A 38 -4.21 -13.80 4.02
N ASP A 39 -4.75 -14.42 5.08
CA ASP A 39 -4.94 -13.78 6.38
C ASP A 39 -3.60 -13.36 7.01
N SER A 40 -2.58 -14.20 6.91
CA SER A 40 -1.23 -13.87 7.36
C SER A 40 -0.63 -12.68 6.61
N PHE A 41 -0.82 -12.59 5.29
CA PHE A 41 -0.35 -11.47 4.49
C PHE A 41 -1.08 -10.17 4.85
N VAL A 42 -2.40 -10.22 5.04
CA VAL A 42 -3.21 -9.06 5.46
C VAL A 42 -2.74 -8.53 6.82
N GLN A 43 -2.48 -9.41 7.79
CA GLN A 43 -1.96 -8.99 9.10
C GLN A 43 -0.58 -8.31 9.00
N ARG A 44 0.31 -8.84 8.16
CA ARG A 44 1.61 -8.21 7.89
C ARG A 44 1.47 -6.87 7.16
N MET A 45 0.51 -6.74 6.25
CA MET A 45 0.17 -5.46 5.61
C MET A 45 -0.37 -4.44 6.61
N LYS A 46 -1.14 -4.87 7.61
CA LYS A 46 -1.54 -3.99 8.73
C LYS A 46 -0.32 -3.44 9.47
N LEU A 47 0.70 -4.26 9.77
CA LEU A 47 1.95 -3.76 10.36
C LEU A 47 2.66 -2.75 9.46
N ALA A 48 2.75 -3.04 8.16
CA ALA A 48 3.44 -2.20 7.20
C ALA A 48 2.74 -0.85 6.95
N GLN A 49 1.41 -0.86 6.89
CA GLN A 49 0.60 0.34 6.62
C GLN A 49 0.10 1.04 7.88
N LYS A 50 0.61 0.68 9.09
CA LYS A 50 0.15 1.35 10.30
C LYS A 50 0.37 2.87 10.19
N PRO A 51 -0.70 3.68 10.08
CA PRO A 51 -0.56 5.08 9.70
C PRO A 51 0.05 5.94 10.80
N TYR A 52 -0.22 5.57 12.06
CA TYR A 52 0.31 6.19 13.28
C TYR A 52 0.03 5.27 14.47
N SER A 53 0.56 5.58 15.65
CA SER A 53 0.21 4.85 16.87
C SER A 53 -0.70 5.66 17.78
N PHE A 54 -0.54 6.99 17.79
CA PHE A 54 -1.30 7.87 18.66
C PHE A 54 -1.85 9.06 17.87
N LEU A 55 -3.02 9.52 18.28
CA LEU A 55 -3.70 10.71 17.81
C LEU A 55 -3.92 11.64 19.00
N ALA A 56 -3.31 12.83 18.96
CA ALA A 56 -3.63 13.91 19.89
C ALA A 56 -4.62 14.87 19.22
N VAL A 57 -5.72 15.17 19.91
CA VAL A 57 -6.76 16.09 19.46
C VAL A 57 -6.92 17.19 20.48
N ASP A 58 -6.97 18.43 20.00
CA ASP A 58 -7.34 19.60 20.79
C ASP A 58 -8.65 20.17 20.29
N TYR A 59 -9.57 20.43 21.20
CA TYR A 59 -10.89 21.02 20.96
C TYR A 59 -10.83 22.52 21.23
N MET A 60 -11.20 23.32 20.21
CA MET A 60 -11.07 24.77 20.24
C MET A 60 -12.42 25.45 20.31
N ASP A 61 -12.56 26.35 21.28
CA ASP A 61 -13.61 27.34 21.34
C ASP A 61 -13.04 28.67 20.83
N VAL A 62 -13.64 29.21 19.77
CA VAL A 62 -13.18 30.43 19.10
C VAL A 62 -13.91 31.61 19.70
N ALA A 63 -13.18 32.67 20.07
CA ALA A 63 -13.77 33.87 20.65
C ALA A 63 -14.74 34.55 19.66
N ASP A 64 -15.83 35.09 20.16
CA ASP A 64 -16.88 35.73 19.37
C ASP A 64 -16.32 36.77 18.39
N GLY A 65 -16.67 36.63 17.14
CA GLY A 65 -16.20 37.49 16.05
C GLY A 65 -14.73 37.36 15.66
N LYS A 66 -13.98 36.42 16.25
CA LYS A 66 -12.53 36.21 16.02
C LYS A 66 -12.21 35.08 15.06
N GLU A 67 -13.19 34.49 14.39
CA GLU A 67 -12.95 33.35 13.49
C GLU A 67 -11.89 33.65 12.42
N LYS A 68 -11.94 34.84 11.80
CA LYS A 68 -10.94 35.24 10.81
C LYS A 68 -9.53 35.27 11.41
N LEU A 69 -9.37 35.90 12.58
CA LEU A 69 -8.10 35.96 13.30
C LEU A 69 -7.62 34.55 13.67
N TYR A 70 -8.52 33.71 14.14
CA TYR A 70 -8.21 32.30 14.46
C TYR A 70 -7.65 31.54 13.25
N LEU A 71 -8.29 31.64 12.08
CA LEU A 71 -7.81 30.97 10.86
C LEU A 71 -6.46 31.52 10.39
N GLU A 72 -6.19 32.82 10.54
CA GLU A 72 -4.87 33.42 10.27
C GLU A 72 -3.79 32.86 11.22
N VAL A 73 -4.11 32.73 12.51
CA VAL A 73 -3.24 32.13 13.53
C VAL A 73 -2.95 30.68 13.22
N GLU A 74 -3.97 29.88 12.89
CA GLU A 74 -3.79 28.46 12.58
C GLU A 74 -3.01 28.26 11.26
N ALA A 75 -3.12 29.17 10.30
CA ALA A 75 -2.28 29.17 9.11
C ALA A 75 -0.80 29.43 9.44
N ALA A 76 -0.51 30.24 10.48
CA ALA A 76 0.86 30.41 10.97
C ALA A 76 1.35 29.17 11.72
N TRP A 77 0.53 28.58 12.59
CA TRP A 77 0.83 27.31 13.27
C TRP A 77 1.05 26.17 12.28
N LYS A 78 0.32 26.11 11.17
CA LYS A 78 0.53 25.13 10.10
C LYS A 78 1.97 25.09 9.64
N LYS A 79 2.63 26.26 9.44
CA LYS A 79 4.04 26.33 9.01
C LYS A 79 4.99 25.74 10.05
N ILE A 80 4.67 25.90 11.35
CA ILE A 80 5.44 25.31 12.44
C ILE A 80 5.27 23.78 12.39
N HIS A 81 4.05 23.29 12.21
CA HIS A 81 3.76 21.86 12.11
C HIS A 81 4.34 21.22 10.82
N GLU A 82 4.39 21.94 9.69
CA GLU A 82 5.09 21.49 8.48
C GLU A 82 6.58 21.21 8.77
N ARG A 83 7.20 22.08 9.54
CA ARG A 83 8.58 21.85 9.96
C ARG A 83 8.69 20.65 10.89
N MET A 84 7.81 20.54 11.88
CA MET A 84 7.80 19.40 12.81
C MET A 84 7.61 18.07 12.06
N ALA A 85 6.77 18.03 11.03
CA ALA A 85 6.59 16.85 10.19
C ALA A 85 7.84 16.55 9.36
N SER A 86 8.49 17.59 8.82
CA SER A 86 9.77 17.43 8.11
C SER A 86 10.90 16.95 9.00
N ASP A 87 10.88 17.31 10.29
CA ASP A 87 11.85 16.88 11.29
C ASP A 87 11.48 15.49 11.89
N GLY A 88 10.38 14.88 11.48
CA GLY A 88 9.89 13.57 11.95
C GLY A 88 9.29 13.57 13.36
N LYS A 89 9.02 14.75 13.92
CA LYS A 89 8.38 14.88 15.25
C LYS A 89 6.89 14.52 15.24
N ILE A 90 6.21 14.81 14.14
CA ILE A 90 4.83 14.41 13.87
C ILE A 90 4.75 13.80 12.48
N LEU A 91 3.72 12.99 12.23
CA LEU A 91 3.43 12.43 10.90
C LEU A 91 2.53 13.35 10.09
N SER A 92 1.58 13.99 10.77
CA SER A 92 0.65 14.94 10.16
C SER A 92 0.03 15.83 11.23
N TRP A 93 -0.53 16.93 10.79
CA TRP A 93 -1.35 17.85 11.55
C TRP A 93 -2.50 18.33 10.67
N GLY A 94 -3.63 18.66 11.28
CA GLY A 94 -4.73 19.28 10.58
C GLY A 94 -5.67 20.06 11.49
N LEU A 95 -6.56 20.83 10.85
CA LEU A 95 -7.61 21.64 11.43
C LEU A 95 -8.92 21.36 10.72
N ALA A 96 -9.99 21.15 11.46
CA ALA A 96 -11.33 21.04 10.88
C ALA A 96 -12.37 21.79 11.71
N LYS A 97 -13.43 22.23 11.03
CA LYS A 97 -14.60 22.90 11.63
C LYS A 97 -15.74 21.91 11.78
N ALA A 98 -16.34 21.87 12.96
CA ALA A 98 -17.57 21.12 13.20
C ALA A 98 -18.74 21.79 12.46
N ARG A 99 -19.54 21.01 11.70
CA ARG A 99 -20.72 21.55 11.00
C ARG A 99 -21.80 21.99 11.98
N LYS A 100 -22.16 21.08 12.87
CA LYS A 100 -23.10 21.30 13.94
C LYS A 100 -22.83 20.27 15.02
N ASN A 101 -22.70 20.70 16.25
CA ASN A 101 -22.52 19.81 17.39
C ASN A 101 -23.19 20.40 18.65
N LYS A 102 -23.30 19.60 19.69
CA LYS A 102 -23.82 19.97 20.98
C LYS A 102 -22.74 20.20 22.04
N PHE A 103 -21.47 20.17 21.62
CA PHE A 103 -20.31 20.32 22.50
C PHE A 103 -19.81 21.76 22.48
N ASP A 104 -19.02 22.11 23.48
CA ASP A 104 -18.52 23.47 23.72
C ASP A 104 -17.26 23.78 22.89
N TYR A 105 -17.24 23.35 21.60
CA TYR A 105 -16.15 23.64 20.67
C TYR A 105 -16.67 23.77 19.23
N GLU A 106 -15.98 24.60 18.44
CA GLU A 106 -16.30 24.77 17.02
C GLU A 106 -15.28 24.12 16.09
N TYR A 107 -14.04 23.97 16.57
CA TYR A 107 -12.93 23.45 15.78
C TYR A 107 -12.20 22.35 16.53
N VAL A 108 -11.52 21.51 15.74
CA VAL A 108 -10.57 20.54 16.26
C VAL A 108 -9.26 20.64 15.49
N THR A 109 -8.15 20.52 16.21
CA THR A 109 -6.86 20.23 15.60
C THR A 109 -6.42 18.83 15.98
N TRP A 110 -5.66 18.19 15.12
CA TRP A 110 -5.09 16.87 15.40
C TRP A 110 -3.63 16.78 15.03
N LYS A 111 -2.91 15.88 15.72
CA LYS A 111 -1.53 15.52 15.48
C LYS A 111 -1.42 14.00 15.46
N LEU A 112 -0.80 13.45 14.42
CA LEU A 112 -0.53 12.02 14.29
C LEU A 112 0.90 11.74 14.77
N LEU A 113 1.07 10.75 15.67
CA LEU A 113 2.32 10.48 16.39
C LEU A 113 2.67 8.99 16.30
N ARG A 114 3.98 8.68 16.25
CA ARG A 114 4.50 7.30 16.33
C ARG A 114 4.59 6.79 17.76
N SER A 115 4.82 7.65 18.73
CA SER A 115 4.94 7.25 20.13
C SER A 115 4.25 8.25 21.04
N ARG A 116 3.85 7.77 22.22
CA ARG A 116 3.27 8.62 23.27
C ARG A 116 4.25 9.70 23.76
N GLY A 117 5.51 9.32 23.97
CA GLY A 117 6.54 10.25 24.45
C GLY A 117 6.87 11.38 23.46
N ALA A 118 6.47 11.25 22.18
CA ALA A 118 6.62 12.35 21.23
C ALA A 118 5.78 13.57 21.62
N LEU A 119 4.67 13.40 22.37
CA LEU A 119 3.82 14.49 22.80
C LEU A 119 4.51 15.39 23.84
N ASP A 120 5.26 14.78 24.77
CA ASP A 120 5.90 15.48 25.89
C ASP A 120 6.99 16.46 25.44
N SER A 121 7.64 16.17 24.31
CA SER A 121 8.72 16.98 23.72
C SER A 121 8.34 17.66 22.40
N LEU A 122 7.03 17.73 22.13
CA LEU A 122 6.54 18.15 20.81
C LEU A 122 6.89 19.60 20.49
N TYR A 123 6.63 20.51 21.44
CA TYR A 123 6.82 21.94 21.26
C TYR A 123 8.03 22.44 22.06
N ASP A 124 9.16 22.63 21.40
CA ASP A 124 10.28 23.41 21.90
C ASP A 124 10.01 24.89 21.59
N MET A 125 9.33 25.56 22.51
CA MET A 125 8.88 26.94 22.32
C MET A 125 10.06 27.91 22.18
N ASP A 126 11.17 27.64 22.86
CA ASP A 126 12.39 28.47 22.75
C ASP A 126 13.01 28.34 21.38
N ALA A 127 13.14 27.13 20.85
CA ALA A 127 13.64 26.91 19.50
C ALA A 127 12.69 27.46 18.42
N ILE A 128 11.36 27.44 18.65
CA ILE A 128 10.38 28.08 17.75
C ILE A 128 10.57 29.60 17.78
N LYS A 129 10.65 30.18 18.97
CA LYS A 129 10.86 31.63 19.19
C LYS A 129 12.15 32.11 18.56
N GLN A 130 13.25 31.39 18.78
CA GLN A 130 14.55 31.72 18.18
C GLN A 130 14.50 31.76 16.65
N ARG A 131 13.82 30.78 16.02
CA ARG A 131 13.71 30.66 14.56
C ARG A 131 12.79 31.72 13.95
N MET A 132 11.69 32.04 14.59
CA MET A 132 10.71 33.04 14.10
C MET A 132 11.18 34.47 14.34
N GLY A 133 12.02 34.67 15.34
CA GLY A 133 12.33 35.95 15.94
C GLY A 133 11.30 36.31 17.04
N ALA A 134 11.79 36.86 18.16
CA ALA A 134 11.00 37.08 19.35
C ALA A 134 9.70 37.86 19.10
N ALA A 135 9.78 38.99 18.38
CA ALA A 135 8.63 39.84 18.12
C ALA A 135 7.49 39.13 17.35
N LYS A 136 7.84 38.33 16.33
CA LYS A 136 6.84 37.56 15.55
C LYS A 136 6.22 36.43 16.35
N PHE A 137 7.03 35.79 17.21
CA PHE A 137 6.56 34.74 18.09
C PHE A 137 5.61 35.29 19.14
N ASP A 138 5.98 36.38 19.81
CA ASP A 138 5.17 37.01 20.84
C ASP A 138 3.84 37.54 20.27
N ASP A 139 3.84 38.12 19.05
CA ASP A 139 2.62 38.50 18.31
C ASP A 139 1.75 37.26 17.99
N LEU A 140 2.34 36.17 17.50
CA LEU A 140 1.59 34.93 17.25
C LEU A 140 0.94 34.39 18.54
N MET A 141 1.67 34.37 19.64
CA MET A 141 1.15 33.90 20.93
C MET A 141 0.03 34.80 21.45
N ALA A 142 0.16 36.12 21.35
CA ALA A 142 -0.90 37.08 21.73
C ALA A 142 -2.15 36.83 20.90
N LYS A 143 -2.04 36.75 19.58
CA LYS A 143 -3.17 36.49 18.68
C LYS A 143 -3.79 35.09 18.90
N THR A 144 -2.98 34.08 19.22
CA THR A 144 -3.45 32.76 19.57
C THR A 144 -4.37 32.81 20.79
N ASN A 145 -3.93 33.47 21.88
CA ASN A 145 -4.69 33.61 23.10
C ASN A 145 -5.94 34.50 22.96
N GLU A 146 -5.86 35.52 22.06
CA GLU A 146 -6.97 36.38 21.76
C GLU A 146 -8.08 35.67 20.96
N SER A 147 -7.70 34.80 20.04
CA SER A 147 -8.65 34.24 19.08
C SER A 147 -9.35 32.98 19.56
N ARG A 148 -8.73 32.23 20.46
CA ARG A 148 -9.29 30.94 20.89
C ARG A 148 -8.78 30.47 22.26
N LYS A 149 -9.51 29.52 22.86
CA LYS A 149 -9.04 28.71 23.98
C LYS A 149 -9.16 27.21 23.64
N ILE A 150 -8.29 26.39 24.21
CA ILE A 150 -8.43 24.95 24.21
C ILE A 150 -9.40 24.58 25.35
N VAL A 151 -10.57 24.06 25.00
CA VAL A 151 -11.57 23.64 25.99
C VAL A 151 -11.41 22.20 26.43
N GLY A 152 -10.70 21.41 25.67
CA GLY A 152 -10.36 20.04 26.01
C GLY A 152 -9.29 19.48 25.07
N SER A 153 -8.58 18.46 25.54
CA SER A 153 -7.63 17.70 24.74
C SER A 153 -7.79 16.21 25.02
N GLU A 154 -7.55 15.39 24.01
CA GLU A 154 -7.57 13.93 24.11
C GLU A 154 -6.33 13.34 23.47
N LEU A 155 -5.75 12.33 24.11
CA LEU A 155 -4.77 11.45 23.51
C LEU A 155 -5.41 10.08 23.31
N MET A 156 -5.35 9.58 22.08
CA MET A 156 -5.96 8.33 21.67
C MET A 156 -4.93 7.40 21.05
N GLU A 157 -5.09 6.11 21.30
CA GLU A 157 -4.32 5.04 20.68
C GLU A 157 -5.08 4.43 19.50
N LEU A 158 -4.38 4.19 18.40
CA LEU A 158 -4.96 3.52 17.25
C LEU A 158 -5.08 2.02 17.51
N GLU A 159 -6.33 1.53 17.57
CA GLU A 159 -6.66 0.13 17.80
C GLU A 159 -6.78 -0.67 16.49
N ASP A 160 -7.44 -0.11 15.47
CA ASP A 160 -7.57 -0.74 14.16
C ASP A 160 -7.87 0.29 13.05
N TYR A 161 -7.75 -0.14 11.79
CA TYR A 161 -7.89 0.74 10.62
C TYR A 161 -8.09 -0.06 9.33
N THR A 162 -8.62 0.62 8.30
CA THR A 162 -8.65 0.10 6.94
C THR A 162 -7.30 0.30 6.25
N LEU A 163 -6.90 -0.69 5.44
CA LEU A 163 -5.72 -0.61 4.59
C LEU A 163 -5.98 0.30 3.39
N VAL A 164 -4.95 1.00 2.95
CA VAL A 164 -4.98 1.75 1.70
C VAL A 164 -4.70 0.78 0.54
N PRO A 165 -5.50 0.79 -0.54
CA PRO A 165 -5.21 -0.02 -1.71
C PRO A 165 -3.81 0.27 -2.27
N LEU A 166 -3.05 -0.79 -2.57
CA LEU A 166 -1.69 -0.67 -3.13
C LEU A 166 -1.70 -0.24 -4.61
N SER A 167 -2.83 -0.40 -5.28
CA SER A 167 -3.03 -0.03 -6.68
C SER A 167 -3.59 1.38 -6.77
N GLY A 168 -2.74 2.35 -6.96
CA GLY A 168 -3.24 3.68 -7.29
C GLY A 168 -2.13 4.71 -7.16
N SER A 169 -1.97 5.56 -8.17
CA SER A 169 -1.34 6.85 -7.99
C SER A 169 -2.05 7.53 -6.82
N GLU A 170 -1.35 7.84 -5.74
CA GLU A 170 -1.88 8.70 -4.68
C GLU A 170 -2.41 9.99 -5.33
N GLN A 171 -3.71 10.04 -5.60
CA GLN A 171 -4.31 11.28 -6.04
C GLN A 171 -4.18 12.27 -4.89
N LYS A 172 -3.41 13.32 -5.14
CA LYS A 172 -3.30 14.43 -4.20
C LYS A 172 -4.68 15.02 -4.01
N VAL A 173 -5.29 14.75 -2.87
CA VAL A 173 -6.61 15.29 -2.51
C VAL A 173 -6.41 16.65 -1.85
N ASP A 174 -7.10 17.70 -2.37
CA ASP A 174 -7.16 18.96 -1.65
C ASP A 174 -7.84 18.74 -0.30
N PRO A 175 -7.21 19.10 0.83
CA PRO A 175 -7.81 18.95 2.15
C PRO A 175 -9.23 19.53 2.25
N LYS A 176 -9.52 20.63 1.56
CA LYS A 176 -10.85 21.24 1.52
C LYS A 176 -11.94 20.34 0.93
N ASN A 177 -11.53 19.33 0.15
CA ASN A 177 -12.43 18.32 -0.38
C ASN A 177 -12.65 17.13 0.56
N LEU A 178 -12.03 17.16 1.74
CA LEU A 178 -12.25 16.14 2.76
C LEU A 178 -13.30 16.59 3.78
N LEU A 179 -14.07 15.63 4.22
CA LEU A 179 -14.86 15.70 5.44
C LEU A 179 -14.65 14.41 6.24
N PHE A 180 -14.84 14.47 7.53
CA PHE A 180 -14.86 13.26 8.33
C PHE A 180 -15.98 13.27 9.36
N HIS A 181 -16.47 12.07 9.66
CA HIS A 181 -17.31 11.81 10.82
C HIS A 181 -16.44 11.30 11.95
N MET A 182 -16.53 11.92 13.09
CA MET A 182 -16.00 11.40 14.34
C MET A 182 -17.17 10.92 15.18
N ASP A 183 -17.22 9.63 15.39
CA ASP A 183 -18.26 9.00 16.20
C ASP A 183 -17.70 8.74 17.60
N TYR A 184 -18.33 9.34 18.58
CA TYR A 184 -18.03 9.20 20.01
C TYR A 184 -18.76 7.97 20.52
N MET A 185 -18.00 6.91 20.77
CA MET A 185 -18.52 5.60 21.14
C MET A 185 -18.38 5.38 22.64
N THR A 186 -19.50 5.18 23.31
CA THR A 186 -19.55 4.80 24.72
C THR A 186 -20.06 3.36 24.81
N PRO A 187 -19.16 2.36 24.98
CA PRO A 187 -19.57 0.98 25.21
C PRO A 187 -20.49 0.88 26.44
N ALA A 188 -21.31 -0.17 26.48
CA ALA A 188 -22.05 -0.52 27.68
C ALA A 188 -21.05 -0.84 28.80
N GLU A 189 -21.43 -0.59 30.04
CA GLU A 189 -20.57 -0.76 31.21
C GLU A 189 -20.01 -2.19 31.29
N GLY A 190 -18.69 -2.32 31.39
CA GLY A 190 -17.99 -3.59 31.43
C GLY A 190 -17.83 -4.31 30.08
N GLN A 191 -18.26 -3.71 28.97
CA GLN A 191 -18.21 -4.30 27.61
C GLN A 191 -17.20 -3.62 26.70
N GLU A 192 -16.22 -2.90 27.24
CA GLU A 192 -15.23 -2.17 26.45
C GLU A 192 -14.40 -3.09 25.54
N GLN A 193 -14.05 -4.28 26.04
CA GLN A 193 -13.28 -5.25 25.28
C GLN A 193 -14.13 -5.90 24.18
N GLU A 194 -15.34 -6.35 24.51
CA GLU A 194 -16.27 -6.93 23.53
C GLU A 194 -16.61 -5.93 22.42
N TYR A 195 -16.80 -4.66 22.80
CA TYR A 195 -17.00 -3.59 21.83
C TYR A 195 -15.80 -3.45 20.89
N ALA A 196 -14.58 -3.39 21.41
CA ALA A 196 -13.37 -3.25 20.61
C ALA A 196 -13.19 -4.45 19.67
N GLU A 197 -13.41 -5.67 20.14
CA GLU A 197 -13.33 -6.89 19.32
C GLU A 197 -14.42 -6.92 18.23
N MET A 198 -15.64 -6.48 18.55
CA MET A 198 -16.71 -6.35 17.57
C MET A 198 -16.35 -5.32 16.46
N GLU A 199 -15.78 -4.17 16.82
CA GLU A 199 -15.32 -3.19 15.83
C GLU A 199 -14.23 -3.77 14.92
N LYS A 200 -13.27 -4.53 15.47
CA LYS A 200 -12.15 -5.15 14.74
C LYS A 200 -12.60 -6.32 13.87
N SER A 201 -13.45 -7.19 14.38
CA SER A 201 -13.84 -8.42 13.70
C SER A 201 -15.00 -8.25 12.75
N PHE A 202 -15.89 -7.29 13.00
CA PHE A 202 -17.10 -7.07 12.22
C PHE A 202 -17.08 -5.78 11.40
N PHE A 203 -16.85 -4.60 12.03
CA PHE A 203 -16.93 -3.34 11.28
C PHE A 203 -15.70 -3.09 10.41
N GLN A 204 -14.50 -3.42 10.87
CA GLN A 204 -13.28 -3.19 10.10
C GLN A 204 -13.30 -3.90 8.74
N PRO A 205 -13.62 -5.21 8.60
CA PRO A 205 -13.70 -5.87 7.29
C PRO A 205 -14.75 -5.25 6.36
N ARG A 206 -15.86 -4.79 6.92
CA ARG A 206 -16.92 -4.10 6.15
C ARG A 206 -16.44 -2.74 5.65
N HIS A 207 -15.81 -1.94 6.51
CA HIS A 207 -15.22 -0.66 6.11
C HIS A 207 -14.06 -0.84 5.14
N GLN A 208 -13.26 -1.91 5.28
CA GLN A 208 -12.22 -2.27 4.32
C GLN A 208 -12.83 -2.48 2.93
N LYS A 209 -13.91 -3.25 2.85
CA LYS A 209 -14.59 -3.51 1.58
C LYS A 209 -15.21 -2.26 0.97
N VAL A 210 -15.80 -1.40 1.80
CA VAL A 210 -16.30 -0.09 1.35
C VAL A 210 -15.17 0.78 0.83
N ALA A 211 -14.00 0.82 1.50
CA ALA A 211 -12.84 1.61 1.05
C ALA A 211 -12.27 1.11 -0.29
N GLU A 212 -12.37 -0.18 -0.57
CA GLU A 212 -11.92 -0.77 -1.85
C GLU A 212 -12.87 -0.44 -3.02
N LEU A 213 -14.16 -0.32 -2.76
CA LEU A 213 -15.21 -0.26 -3.79
C LEU A 213 -15.84 1.12 -3.96
N ASN A 214 -15.78 1.97 -2.95
CA ASN A 214 -16.39 3.30 -2.97
C ASN A 214 -15.32 4.39 -2.95
N PRO A 215 -15.03 5.04 -4.08
CA PRO A 215 -13.98 6.07 -4.17
C PRO A 215 -14.26 7.31 -3.32
N LYS A 216 -15.50 7.51 -2.88
CA LYS A 216 -15.88 8.58 -1.95
C LYS A 216 -15.40 8.32 -0.54
N PHE A 217 -15.35 7.05 -0.10
CA PHE A 217 -14.90 6.65 1.22
C PHE A 217 -13.38 6.42 1.21
N GLN A 218 -12.64 7.13 2.05
CA GLN A 218 -11.18 7.08 2.03
C GLN A 218 -10.63 6.07 3.02
N PHE A 219 -11.06 6.14 4.27
CA PHE A 219 -10.63 5.21 5.31
C PHE A 219 -11.52 5.28 6.56
N TRP A 220 -11.41 4.24 7.37
CA TRP A 220 -11.96 4.14 8.70
C TRP A 220 -10.85 3.84 9.72
N ARG A 221 -11.02 4.32 10.95
CA ARG A 221 -10.12 4.09 12.08
C ARG A 221 -10.87 3.92 13.37
N LEU A 222 -10.42 2.98 14.20
CA LEU A 222 -10.84 2.79 15.59
C LEU A 222 -9.76 3.32 16.52
N LEU A 223 -10.14 4.16 17.46
CA LEU A 223 -9.26 4.84 18.40
C LEU A 223 -9.78 4.63 19.82
N ARG A 224 -8.89 4.27 20.73
CA ARG A 224 -9.18 4.18 22.16
C ARG A 224 -8.61 5.41 22.88
N LYS A 225 -9.43 6.08 23.66
CA LYS A 225 -9.00 7.23 24.47
C LYS A 225 -8.16 6.74 25.65
N ILE A 226 -6.93 7.24 25.78
CA ILE A 226 -6.00 6.86 26.86
C ILE A 226 -5.78 7.97 27.89
N SER A 227 -5.96 9.23 27.49
CA SER A 227 -5.95 10.36 28.43
C SER A 227 -6.75 11.54 27.89
N HIS A 228 -7.15 12.44 28.77
CA HIS A 228 -7.86 13.67 28.42
C HIS A 228 -7.61 14.78 29.44
N SER A 229 -7.88 16.01 29.03
CA SER A 229 -7.93 17.19 29.89
C SER A 229 -9.13 18.07 29.51
N GLY A 230 -9.56 18.94 30.40
CA GLY A 230 -10.68 19.85 30.16
C GLY A 230 -12.02 19.14 29.91
N ASN A 231 -12.90 19.78 29.16
CA ASN A 231 -14.25 19.31 28.84
C ASN A 231 -14.22 18.27 27.71
N SER A 232 -13.61 17.12 27.94
CA SER A 232 -13.67 16.05 26.94
C SER A 232 -14.96 15.23 27.06
N ASN A 233 -15.42 14.69 25.92
CA ASN A 233 -16.53 13.76 25.91
C ASN A 233 -16.19 12.49 26.72
N LYS A 234 -17.19 11.96 27.47
CA LYS A 234 -17.01 10.75 28.31
C LYS A 234 -16.76 9.46 27.51
N ALA A 235 -17.08 9.44 26.22
CA ALA A 235 -16.90 8.24 25.38
C ALA A 235 -15.45 7.72 25.40
N SER A 236 -15.30 6.40 25.50
CA SER A 236 -13.99 5.73 25.63
C SER A 236 -13.32 5.49 24.28
N TYR A 237 -14.11 5.43 23.21
CA TYR A 237 -13.62 5.18 21.85
C TYR A 237 -14.08 6.27 20.88
N ARG A 238 -13.34 6.34 19.76
CA ARG A 238 -13.70 7.13 18.59
C ARG A 238 -13.63 6.24 17.37
N THR A 239 -14.61 6.32 16.47
CA THR A 239 -14.38 5.91 15.09
C THR A 239 -14.31 7.14 14.21
N VAL A 240 -13.37 7.11 13.24
CA VAL A 240 -13.18 8.21 12.30
C VAL A 240 -13.38 7.66 10.89
N ASN A 241 -14.38 8.22 10.20
CA ASN A 241 -14.71 7.89 8.82
C ASN A 241 -14.42 9.09 7.93
N VAL A 242 -13.55 8.96 6.95
CA VAL A 242 -13.13 10.06 6.07
C VAL A 242 -13.71 9.89 4.68
N PHE A 243 -14.20 10.99 4.11
CA PHE A 243 -14.88 11.02 2.82
C PHE A 243 -14.37 12.16 1.94
N ARG A 244 -14.49 11.99 0.62
CA ARG A 244 -14.26 13.03 -0.39
C ARG A 244 -15.59 13.72 -0.72
N LYS A 245 -15.56 15.07 -0.75
CA LYS A 245 -16.71 15.90 -1.16
C LYS A 245 -16.76 16.08 -2.69
N ASP A 246 -15.62 16.00 -3.35
CA ASP A 246 -15.44 16.15 -4.80
C ASP A 246 -15.70 14.87 -5.59
N VAL A 247 -16.12 13.81 -4.93
CA VAL A 247 -16.55 12.55 -5.56
C VAL A 247 -18.05 12.41 -5.42
N GLU A 248 -18.73 12.20 -6.53
CA GLU A 248 -20.18 11.96 -6.52
C GLU A 248 -20.53 10.70 -5.71
N PRO A 249 -21.70 10.67 -5.07
CA PRO A 249 -22.23 9.46 -4.46
C PRO A 249 -22.36 8.35 -5.52
N LEU A 250 -22.21 7.11 -5.09
CA LEU A 250 -22.54 5.97 -5.94
C LEU A 250 -24.01 6.04 -6.37
N SER A 251 -24.29 5.67 -7.61
CA SER A 251 -25.65 5.39 -8.04
C SER A 251 -26.26 4.22 -7.25
N ASP A 252 -27.59 4.12 -7.21
CA ASP A 252 -28.26 3.04 -6.47
C ASP A 252 -27.76 1.66 -6.89
N LYS A 253 -27.55 1.42 -8.19
CA LYS A 253 -27.03 0.16 -8.73
C LYS A 253 -25.59 -0.12 -8.27
N GLU A 254 -24.74 0.89 -8.22
CA GLU A 254 -23.36 0.74 -7.72
C GLU A 254 -23.36 0.52 -6.20
N ALA A 255 -24.20 1.24 -5.46
CA ALA A 255 -24.38 1.04 -4.03
C ALA A 255 -24.87 -0.38 -3.70
N GLU A 256 -25.82 -0.91 -4.47
CA GLU A 256 -26.31 -2.29 -4.35
C GLU A 256 -25.16 -3.29 -4.61
N LYS A 257 -24.37 -3.08 -5.66
CA LYS A 257 -23.20 -3.90 -5.96
C LYS A 257 -22.16 -3.86 -4.83
N VAL A 258 -21.89 -2.69 -4.23
CA VAL A 258 -21.00 -2.56 -3.07
C VAL A 258 -21.58 -3.33 -1.89
N ASN A 259 -22.88 -3.12 -1.58
CA ASN A 259 -23.57 -3.77 -0.47
C ASN A 259 -23.57 -5.30 -0.58
N SER A 260 -23.71 -5.86 -1.79
CA SER A 260 -23.68 -7.30 -2.02
C SER A 260 -22.29 -7.94 -1.74
N GLN A 261 -21.22 -7.14 -1.70
CA GLN A 261 -19.87 -7.59 -1.42
C GLN A 261 -19.42 -7.31 0.02
N ILE A 262 -20.22 -6.60 0.80
CA ILE A 262 -19.93 -6.36 2.21
C ILE A 262 -20.17 -7.65 3.00
N PRO A 263 -19.22 -8.09 3.85
CA PRO A 263 -19.42 -9.28 4.66
C PRO A 263 -20.72 -9.23 5.47
N PRO A 264 -21.50 -10.31 5.53
CA PRO A 264 -22.72 -10.35 6.34
C PRO A 264 -22.41 -10.22 7.84
N LEU A 265 -23.46 -10.03 8.64
CA LEU A 265 -23.36 -10.20 10.10
C LEU A 265 -22.96 -11.64 10.43
N PRO A 266 -22.15 -11.87 11.48
CA PRO A 266 -21.91 -13.20 12.00
C PRO A 266 -23.23 -13.91 12.35
N ASP A 267 -23.26 -15.22 12.17
CA ASP A 267 -24.43 -16.02 12.47
C ASP A 267 -24.92 -15.79 13.90
N GLY A 268 -26.22 -15.56 14.05
CA GLY A 268 -26.86 -15.33 15.35
C GLY A 268 -26.78 -13.89 15.89
N LEU A 269 -26.10 -12.95 15.19
CA LEU A 269 -26.06 -11.54 15.58
C LEU A 269 -27.00 -10.72 14.71
N THR A 270 -27.80 -9.89 15.35
CA THR A 270 -28.62 -8.88 14.66
C THR A 270 -27.95 -7.50 14.73
N PHE A 271 -28.24 -6.63 13.77
CA PHE A 271 -27.74 -5.26 13.79
C PHE A 271 -28.16 -4.50 15.04
N ASP A 272 -29.37 -4.77 15.54
CA ASP A 272 -29.90 -4.14 16.76
C ASP A 272 -29.11 -4.56 18.01
N GLU A 273 -28.66 -5.80 18.11
CA GLU A 273 -27.80 -6.26 19.20
C GLU A 273 -26.45 -5.57 19.17
N VAL A 274 -25.85 -5.48 17.99
CA VAL A 274 -24.60 -4.73 17.80
C VAL A 274 -24.76 -3.26 18.19
N MET A 275 -25.87 -2.63 17.82
CA MET A 275 -26.15 -1.23 18.17
C MET A 275 -26.39 -1.02 19.66
N LYS A 276 -26.89 -2.03 20.39
CA LYS A 276 -27.10 -1.98 21.85
C LYS A 276 -25.78 -2.05 22.64
N MET A 277 -24.71 -2.57 22.06
CA MET A 277 -23.40 -2.65 22.73
C MET A 277 -22.78 -1.28 23.03
N ARG A 278 -23.27 -0.21 22.40
CA ARG A 278 -22.73 1.14 22.55
C ARG A 278 -23.75 2.24 22.35
N LYS A 279 -23.48 3.39 22.96
CA LYS A 279 -24.08 4.67 22.55
C LYS A 279 -23.12 5.38 21.60
N MET A 280 -23.67 5.95 20.53
CA MET A 280 -22.93 6.67 19.51
C MET A 280 -23.42 8.12 19.40
N GLU A 281 -22.49 9.05 19.38
CA GLU A 281 -22.74 10.46 19.08
C GLU A 281 -21.84 10.90 17.94
N ARG A 282 -22.40 11.36 16.83
CA ARG A 282 -21.66 11.75 15.64
C ARG A 282 -21.49 13.25 15.53
N VAL A 283 -20.26 13.67 15.24
CA VAL A 283 -19.95 15.03 14.78
C VAL A 283 -19.32 14.94 13.38
N THR A 284 -19.79 15.79 12.48
CA THR A 284 -19.22 15.93 11.13
C THR A 284 -18.34 17.16 11.07
N PHE A 285 -17.15 16.99 10.52
CA PHE A 285 -16.14 18.03 10.39
C PHE A 285 -15.78 18.27 8.92
N ASP A 286 -15.69 19.54 8.54
CA ASP A 286 -15.08 19.96 7.29
C ASP A 286 -13.60 20.28 7.52
N VAL A 287 -12.71 19.63 6.75
CA VAL A 287 -11.27 19.91 6.85
C VAL A 287 -10.98 21.30 6.26
N ILE A 288 -10.30 22.14 7.04
CA ILE A 288 -9.87 23.48 6.64
C ILE A 288 -8.40 23.48 6.22
N PHE A 289 -7.54 22.92 7.09
CA PHE A 289 -6.12 22.74 6.84
C PHE A 289 -5.71 21.30 7.13
N MET A 290 -4.76 20.81 6.35
CA MET A 290 -4.04 19.58 6.63
C MET A 290 -2.62 19.72 6.06
N LEU A 291 -1.65 19.13 6.70
CA LEU A 291 -0.33 19.02 6.11
C LEU A 291 -0.39 18.10 4.89
N ASP A 292 0.37 18.45 3.86
CA ASP A 292 0.58 17.56 2.72
C ASP A 292 1.29 16.29 3.25
N PRO A 293 0.70 15.11 3.15
CA PRO A 293 1.33 13.87 3.62
C PRO A 293 2.70 13.62 2.98
N SER A 294 2.91 14.09 1.73
CA SER A 294 4.18 13.96 1.02
C SER A 294 5.32 14.81 1.62
N ALA A 295 4.99 15.79 2.47
CA ALA A 295 5.96 16.63 3.15
C ALA A 295 6.60 15.96 4.38
N SER A 296 6.02 14.87 4.89
CA SER A 296 6.54 14.15 6.05
C SER A 296 7.93 13.54 5.77
N ALA A 297 8.72 13.36 6.83
CA ALA A 297 10.02 12.70 6.73
C ALA A 297 9.90 11.26 6.20
N GLU A 298 8.85 10.54 6.60
CA GLU A 298 8.58 9.18 6.14
C GLU A 298 8.23 9.12 4.65
N ALA A 299 7.35 10.02 4.17
CA ALA A 299 7.00 10.09 2.75
C ALA A 299 8.21 10.42 1.87
N LYS A 300 9.07 11.34 2.34
CA LYS A 300 10.35 11.62 1.67
C LYS A 300 11.25 10.40 1.63
N ALA A 301 11.35 9.67 2.75
CA ALA A 301 12.15 8.44 2.82
C ALA A 301 11.60 7.35 1.88
N TRP A 302 10.28 7.20 1.76
CA TRP A 302 9.65 6.33 0.78
C TRP A 302 10.01 6.72 -0.65
N LYS A 303 9.91 8.01 -0.98
CA LYS A 303 10.29 8.52 -2.31
C LYS A 303 11.76 8.26 -2.63
N GLU A 304 12.64 8.42 -1.65
CA GLU A 304 14.07 8.15 -1.82
C GLU A 304 14.35 6.65 -2.03
N LEU A 305 13.66 5.78 -1.28
CA LEU A 305 13.91 4.34 -1.28
C LEU A 305 13.17 3.60 -2.39
N SER A 306 12.01 4.10 -2.84
CA SER A 306 11.22 3.45 -3.91
C SER A 306 12.04 3.31 -5.18
N GLY A 307 11.85 2.17 -5.87
CA GLY A 307 12.55 1.83 -7.10
C GLY A 307 13.23 0.48 -7.06
N THR A 308 14.08 0.22 -8.04
CA THR A 308 14.82 -1.05 -8.16
C THR A 308 16.28 -0.86 -7.75
N TRP A 309 16.75 -1.74 -6.90
CA TRP A 309 18.08 -1.70 -6.31
C TRP A 309 18.79 -3.04 -6.49
N THR A 310 20.06 -3.02 -6.87
CA THR A 310 20.85 -4.24 -7.07
C THR A 310 22.16 -4.17 -6.29
N ALA A 311 22.46 -5.23 -5.56
CA ALA A 311 23.75 -5.45 -4.91
C ALA A 311 24.39 -6.72 -5.49
N THR A 312 25.64 -6.60 -5.91
CA THR A 312 26.44 -7.74 -6.43
C THR A 312 27.43 -8.16 -5.36
N ASN A 313 27.45 -9.44 -5.04
CA ASN A 313 28.39 -10.03 -4.11
C ASN A 313 29.75 -10.31 -4.80
N LYS A 314 30.82 -10.46 -4.00
CA LYS A 314 32.17 -10.75 -4.51
C LYS A 314 32.26 -12.05 -5.34
N ASN A 315 31.37 -13.00 -5.11
CA ASN A 315 31.28 -14.26 -5.86
C ASN A 315 30.48 -14.16 -7.16
N GLY A 316 30.00 -12.96 -7.53
CA GLY A 316 29.20 -12.76 -8.75
C GLY A 316 27.70 -13.03 -8.59
N SER A 317 27.25 -13.54 -7.43
CA SER A 317 25.82 -13.58 -7.15
C SER A 317 25.29 -12.17 -6.91
N TYR A 318 24.03 -11.91 -7.22
CA TYR A 318 23.44 -10.60 -6.98
C TYR A 318 22.05 -10.69 -6.38
N ARG A 319 21.69 -9.65 -5.66
CA ARG A 319 20.37 -9.46 -5.07
C ARG A 319 19.73 -8.23 -5.69
N THR A 320 18.51 -8.37 -6.18
CA THR A 320 17.68 -7.25 -6.61
C THR A 320 16.55 -7.06 -5.63
N LYS A 321 16.29 -5.82 -5.24
CA LYS A 321 15.14 -5.40 -4.45
C LYS A 321 14.31 -4.42 -5.26
N ILE A 322 13.02 -4.64 -5.34
CA ILE A 322 12.05 -3.71 -5.92
C ILE A 322 11.22 -3.18 -4.76
N ILE A 323 11.40 -1.90 -4.47
CA ILE A 323 10.72 -1.21 -3.37
C ILE A 323 9.60 -0.36 -3.97
N SER A 324 8.40 -0.59 -3.50
CA SER A 324 7.25 0.25 -3.73
C SER A 324 6.59 0.59 -2.39
N PRO A 325 5.72 1.59 -2.30
CA PRO A 325 5.09 1.94 -1.04
C PRO A 325 4.49 0.69 -0.36
N TYR A 326 4.90 0.46 0.88
CA TYR A 326 4.50 -0.63 1.76
C TYR A 326 4.88 -2.05 1.33
N THR A 327 5.70 -2.22 0.27
CA THR A 327 6.14 -3.55 -0.15
C THR A 327 7.59 -3.59 -0.61
N GLU A 328 8.27 -4.68 -0.27
CA GLU A 328 9.55 -5.10 -0.85
C GLU A 328 9.33 -6.39 -1.64
N GLN A 329 9.82 -6.43 -2.87
CA GLN A 329 10.00 -7.66 -3.63
C GLN A 329 11.49 -7.88 -3.84
N PHE A 330 12.02 -9.05 -3.50
CA PHE A 330 13.42 -9.35 -3.72
C PHE A 330 13.61 -10.58 -4.61
N LYS A 331 14.78 -10.61 -5.25
CA LYS A 331 15.29 -11.77 -6.00
C LYS A 331 16.76 -11.94 -5.67
N MET A 332 17.18 -13.17 -5.43
CA MET A 332 18.60 -13.55 -5.30
C MET A 332 18.96 -14.47 -6.46
N ILE A 333 20.02 -14.15 -7.14
CA ILE A 333 20.47 -14.82 -8.36
C ILE A 333 21.91 -15.30 -8.14
N ASN A 334 22.20 -16.56 -8.49
CA ASN A 334 23.54 -17.10 -8.38
C ASN A 334 24.46 -16.56 -9.50
N PRO A 335 25.79 -16.84 -9.46
CA PRO A 335 26.71 -16.38 -10.49
C PRO A 335 26.42 -16.92 -11.90
N SER A 336 25.70 -18.05 -12.02
CA SER A 336 25.28 -18.64 -13.30
C SER A 336 24.00 -18.01 -13.86
N GLY A 337 23.36 -17.08 -13.13
CA GLY A 337 22.13 -16.41 -13.55
C GLY A 337 20.83 -17.11 -13.12
N GLU A 338 20.91 -18.16 -12.32
CA GLU A 338 19.73 -18.90 -11.83
C GLU A 338 19.14 -18.24 -10.60
N LEU A 339 17.82 -18.25 -10.51
CA LEU A 339 17.08 -17.76 -9.37
C LEU A 339 17.26 -18.70 -8.17
N ILE A 340 17.94 -18.23 -7.11
CA ILE A 340 18.10 -18.98 -5.86
C ILE A 340 16.87 -18.82 -4.97
N GLN A 341 16.40 -17.58 -4.83
CA GLN A 341 15.30 -17.22 -3.93
C GLN A 341 14.60 -15.96 -4.42
N SER A 342 13.32 -15.90 -4.22
CA SER A 342 12.53 -14.67 -4.42
C SER A 342 11.41 -14.61 -3.37
N GLY A 343 10.90 -13.41 -3.15
CA GLY A 343 9.77 -13.21 -2.25
C GLY A 343 9.23 -11.80 -2.35
N LYS A 344 8.01 -11.64 -1.86
CA LYS A 344 7.36 -10.35 -1.66
C LYS A 344 6.93 -10.23 -0.20
N THR A 345 7.25 -9.12 0.44
CA THR A 345 6.89 -8.90 1.83
C THR A 345 6.36 -7.49 2.04
N PRO A 346 5.39 -7.32 2.94
CA PRO A 346 5.01 -6.00 3.44
C PRO A 346 6.19 -5.32 4.12
N MET A 347 6.27 -3.98 3.96
CA MET A 347 7.39 -3.18 4.46
C MET A 347 6.90 -1.85 5.01
N SER A 348 7.49 -1.39 6.11
CA SER A 348 7.26 -0.06 6.68
C SER A 348 8.56 0.74 6.79
N ILE A 349 8.42 2.08 6.82
CA ILE A 349 9.51 3.01 7.13
C ILE A 349 9.13 3.77 8.39
N GLU A 350 10.11 3.99 9.25
CA GLU A 350 10.00 4.81 10.44
C GLU A 350 11.23 5.72 10.58
N ILE A 351 11.00 6.94 11.05
CA ILE A 351 12.07 7.89 11.35
C ILE A 351 12.15 8.10 12.86
N LYS A 352 13.31 7.81 13.44
CA LYS A 352 13.57 8.01 14.87
C LYS A 352 14.82 8.86 15.03
N ASN A 353 14.68 10.05 15.63
CA ASN A 353 15.81 10.98 15.85
C ASN A 353 16.64 11.25 14.56
N GLY A 354 15.94 11.41 13.43
CA GLY A 354 16.58 11.63 12.13
C GLY A 354 17.17 10.38 11.46
N VAL A 355 17.15 9.23 12.14
CA VAL A 355 17.61 7.95 11.59
C VAL A 355 16.45 7.26 10.88
N LYS A 356 16.72 6.79 9.66
CA LYS A 356 15.74 6.09 8.83
C LYS A 356 15.84 4.59 9.05
N PHE A 357 14.73 3.99 9.45
CA PHE A 357 14.58 2.54 9.60
C PHE A 357 13.60 2.04 8.54
N PHE A 358 13.88 0.87 7.98
CA PHE A 358 12.84 0.09 7.30
C PHE A 358 12.63 -1.23 8.04
N SER A 359 11.42 -1.74 7.98
CA SER A 359 11.06 -3.04 8.55
C SER A 359 10.34 -3.87 7.52
N ALA A 360 10.90 -5.03 7.18
CA ALA A 360 10.29 -6.03 6.32
C ALA A 360 9.57 -7.07 7.19
N HIS A 361 8.27 -7.27 6.95
CA HIS A 361 7.38 -8.10 7.78
C HIS A 361 7.19 -9.48 7.13
N TRP A 362 8.11 -10.41 7.43
CA TRP A 362 8.08 -11.80 6.95
C TRP A 362 7.15 -12.67 7.80
N GLU A 363 6.81 -13.87 7.31
CA GLU A 363 5.98 -14.84 8.03
C GLU A 363 6.62 -15.28 9.35
N ASN A 364 7.94 -15.38 9.38
CA ASN A 364 8.73 -15.78 10.54
C ASN A 364 9.18 -14.62 11.43
N GLY A 365 8.70 -13.40 11.16
CA GLY A 365 8.99 -12.22 11.99
C GLY A 365 9.36 -10.98 11.20
N THR A 366 9.57 -9.89 11.95
CA THR A 366 9.94 -8.59 11.37
C THR A 366 11.46 -8.42 11.39
N TYR A 367 12.00 -8.12 10.21
CA TYR A 367 13.40 -7.73 10.04
C TYR A 367 13.48 -6.21 9.95
N THR A 368 14.21 -5.57 10.86
CA THR A 368 14.40 -4.12 10.86
C THR A 368 15.87 -3.76 10.61
N SER A 369 16.09 -2.79 9.74
CA SER A 369 17.42 -2.29 9.40
C SER A 369 17.42 -0.77 9.33
N ILE A 370 18.59 -0.15 9.57
CA ILE A 370 18.83 1.26 9.21
C ILE A 370 19.13 1.34 7.72
N PHE A 371 18.69 2.43 7.10
CA PHE A 371 19.12 2.73 5.75
C PHE A 371 19.51 4.20 5.56
N LYS A 372 20.37 4.41 4.58
CA LYS A 372 20.78 5.73 4.11
C LYS A 372 20.90 5.69 2.59
N ILE A 373 20.35 6.69 1.93
CA ILE A 373 20.59 6.93 0.51
C ILE A 373 21.62 8.04 0.36
N HIS A 374 22.71 7.78 -0.34
CA HIS A 374 23.75 8.76 -0.62
C HIS A 374 24.40 8.47 -1.98
N ASN A 375 24.52 9.48 -2.84
CA ASN A 375 25.07 9.34 -4.20
C ASN A 375 24.44 8.20 -4.99
N ASP A 376 23.09 8.09 -4.93
CA ASP A 376 22.29 7.04 -5.58
C ASP A 376 22.64 5.60 -5.17
N LYS A 377 23.24 5.43 -4.02
CA LYS A 377 23.48 4.14 -3.39
C LYS A 377 22.65 4.02 -2.12
N TRP A 378 22.06 2.86 -1.94
CA TRP A 378 21.37 2.48 -0.71
C TRP A 378 22.31 1.69 0.17
N TYR A 379 22.62 2.25 1.33
CA TYR A 379 23.41 1.62 2.39
C TYR A 379 22.43 1.01 3.39
N GLU A 380 22.46 -0.32 3.55
CA GLU A 380 21.61 -1.08 4.48
C GLU A 380 22.47 -1.74 5.55
N GLN A 381 22.19 -1.47 6.82
CA GLN A 381 22.87 -2.09 7.95
C GLN A 381 22.03 -3.19 8.56
N THR A 382 22.55 -4.42 8.56
CA THR A 382 21.84 -5.62 9.00
C THR A 382 22.13 -6.03 10.44
N LYS A 383 23.10 -5.40 11.11
CA LYS A 383 23.49 -5.70 12.50
C LYS A 383 23.05 -4.60 13.45
N ASN A 384 22.91 -5.02 14.72
CA ASN A 384 22.36 -4.23 15.81
C ASN A 384 22.93 -2.80 15.84
N ILE A 385 22.11 -1.92 15.43
CA ILE A 385 22.31 -0.54 14.97
C ILE A 385 22.74 0.41 16.09
N LEU A 386 22.37 0.07 17.32
CA LEU A 386 22.60 0.94 18.47
C LEU A 386 24.03 0.85 19.01
N SER A 387 24.84 -0.08 18.52
CA SER A 387 26.20 -0.32 19.02
C SER A 387 27.33 0.03 18.06
N SER A 388 27.06 0.33 16.79
CA SER A 388 28.13 0.65 15.83
C SER A 388 28.05 2.09 15.33
N ASN A 389 28.85 2.96 15.95
CA ASN A 389 29.25 4.27 15.38
C ASN A 389 30.21 4.13 14.19
N SER A 390 30.47 2.91 13.71
CA SER A 390 31.39 2.69 12.61
C SER A 390 30.64 2.90 11.30
N GLY A 391 30.66 4.06 10.75
CA GLY A 391 30.24 4.30 9.36
C GLY A 391 31.19 3.67 8.34
N LYS A 392 31.79 2.50 8.64
CA LYS A 392 32.69 1.80 7.73
C LYS A 392 31.87 1.09 6.66
N PRO A 393 32.27 1.18 5.38
CA PRO A 393 31.58 0.53 4.27
C PRO A 393 31.37 -0.97 4.43
N ASP A 394 32.21 -1.66 5.19
CA ASP A 394 32.16 -3.11 5.41
C ASP A 394 30.98 -3.56 6.31
N ASP A 395 30.34 -2.63 7.04
CA ASP A 395 29.21 -2.91 7.91
C ASP A 395 27.87 -2.76 7.20
N PHE A 396 27.86 -2.35 5.92
CA PHE A 396 26.64 -2.09 5.14
C PHE A 396 26.54 -2.98 3.92
N PHE A 397 25.34 -3.44 3.61
CA PHE A 397 25.03 -3.85 2.23
C PHE A 397 24.87 -2.59 1.40
N VAL A 398 25.52 -2.55 0.26
CA VAL A 398 25.45 -1.42 -0.65
C VAL A 398 24.72 -1.87 -1.90
N TYR A 399 23.57 -1.24 -2.15
CA TYR A 399 22.80 -1.43 -3.37
C TYR A 399 22.99 -0.22 -4.28
N GLU A 400 23.11 -0.47 -5.56
CA GLU A 400 23.10 0.55 -6.58
C GLU A 400 21.70 0.64 -7.19
N ARG A 401 21.26 1.84 -7.51
CA ARG A 401 19.97 2.06 -8.12
C ARG A 401 20.00 1.54 -9.56
N SER A 402 19.13 0.59 -9.89
CA SER A 402 19.05 -0.02 -11.20
C SER A 402 17.84 0.42 -12.03
N ASP A 403 16.89 1.12 -11.40
CA ASP A 403 15.76 1.76 -12.07
C ASP A 403 16.00 3.22 -12.47
N LYS A 404 17.12 3.80 -12.08
CA LYS A 404 17.60 4.87 -12.96
C LYS A 404 17.56 4.26 -14.34
N PRO A 405 16.90 4.93 -15.32
CA PRO A 405 17.21 4.58 -16.68
C PRO A 405 18.75 4.66 -16.68
N ALA A 406 19.42 3.51 -16.50
CA ALA A 406 20.72 3.34 -17.09
C ALA A 406 20.51 4.06 -18.39
N ASN A 407 21.35 5.00 -18.81
CA ASN A 407 21.18 5.51 -20.16
C ASN A 407 20.75 4.31 -20.98
N ILE A 408 19.45 4.00 -20.88
CA ILE A 408 18.84 2.93 -21.64
C ILE A 408 19.03 3.56 -22.96
N ASP A 409 20.07 3.09 -23.60
CA ASP A 409 20.29 3.43 -24.98
C ASP A 409 18.93 3.19 -25.63
N ARG A 410 18.15 4.29 -25.75
CA ARG A 410 16.80 4.19 -26.30
C ARG A 410 16.86 3.66 -27.72
N SER A 411 18.07 3.55 -28.32
CA SER A 411 18.35 2.80 -29.52
C SER A 411 18.12 1.28 -29.34
N ALA A 412 18.14 0.75 -28.11
CA ALA A 412 17.77 -0.63 -27.83
C ALA A 412 16.27 -0.92 -27.98
N PHE A 413 15.43 0.13 -27.85
CA PHE A 413 13.99 0.02 -28.07
C PHE A 413 13.65 0.38 -29.51
N THR A 414 13.09 -0.55 -30.25
CA THR A 414 12.60 -0.27 -31.60
C THR A 414 11.09 -0.48 -31.66
N LYS A 415 10.41 0.49 -32.30
CA LYS A 415 8.96 0.42 -32.60
C LYS A 415 8.70 0.11 -34.07
N LYS A 416 9.76 -0.18 -34.85
CA LYS A 416 9.70 -0.51 -36.28
C LYS A 416 10.72 -1.56 -36.59
N GLY A 417 10.50 -2.31 -37.67
CA GLY A 417 11.43 -3.29 -38.20
C GLY A 417 10.96 -4.73 -38.04
N LYS A 418 11.73 -5.65 -38.58
CA LYS A 418 11.37 -7.06 -38.74
C LYS A 418 10.87 -7.74 -37.47
N ASP A 419 11.52 -7.48 -36.33
CA ASP A 419 11.16 -8.13 -35.06
C ASP A 419 9.87 -7.56 -34.48
N VAL A 420 9.57 -6.25 -34.72
CA VAL A 420 8.30 -5.64 -34.35
C VAL A 420 7.16 -6.18 -35.20
N GLU A 421 7.37 -6.34 -36.49
CA GLU A 421 6.39 -6.97 -37.40
C GLU A 421 6.12 -8.42 -37.02
N LEU A 422 7.12 -9.16 -36.50
CA LEU A 422 6.92 -10.49 -35.95
C LEU A 422 5.97 -10.48 -34.76
N VAL A 423 6.20 -9.58 -33.78
CA VAL A 423 5.32 -9.41 -32.58
C VAL A 423 3.90 -9.05 -33.01
N LYS A 424 3.77 -8.14 -33.97
CA LYS A 424 2.48 -7.73 -34.52
C LYS A 424 1.77 -8.90 -35.22
N ALA A 425 2.48 -9.64 -36.04
CA ALA A 425 1.93 -10.80 -36.76
C ALA A 425 1.40 -11.88 -35.82
N ILE A 426 2.04 -12.11 -34.67
CA ILE A 426 1.56 -13.03 -33.64
C ILE A 426 0.19 -12.60 -33.14
N ILE A 427 0.07 -11.35 -32.74
CA ILE A 427 -1.17 -10.79 -32.19
C ILE A 427 -2.29 -10.77 -33.24
N GLU A 428 -1.97 -10.40 -34.48
CA GLU A 428 -2.94 -10.34 -35.58
C GLU A 428 -3.41 -11.74 -36.01
N ASN A 429 -2.52 -12.74 -36.07
CA ASN A 429 -2.89 -14.12 -36.37
C ASN A 429 -3.78 -14.71 -35.27
N TYR A 430 -3.45 -14.49 -33.99
CA TYR A 430 -4.33 -14.87 -32.89
C TYR A 430 -5.71 -14.22 -33.03
N ALA A 431 -5.77 -12.91 -33.19
CA ALA A 431 -7.02 -12.19 -33.30
C ALA A 431 -7.87 -12.63 -34.49
N ALA A 432 -7.25 -12.97 -35.59
CA ALA A 432 -7.92 -13.49 -36.80
C ALA A 432 -8.34 -14.97 -36.72
N GLY A 433 -7.99 -15.69 -35.63
CA GLY A 433 -8.25 -17.13 -35.49
C GLY A 433 -7.35 -18.02 -36.37
N LYS A 434 -6.26 -17.46 -36.91
CA LYS A 434 -5.28 -18.17 -37.74
C LYS A 434 -4.25 -18.89 -36.86
N ILE A 435 -4.71 -19.88 -36.09
CA ILE A 435 -3.93 -20.49 -35.02
C ILE A 435 -2.70 -21.22 -35.57
N ASP A 436 -2.79 -21.84 -36.77
CA ASP A 436 -1.64 -22.49 -37.38
C ASP A 436 -0.57 -21.48 -37.83
N ASP A 437 -0.97 -20.33 -38.39
CA ASP A 437 -0.06 -19.25 -38.75
C ASP A 437 0.59 -18.63 -37.50
N TYR A 438 -0.19 -18.49 -36.40
CA TYR A 438 0.33 -18.06 -35.10
C TYR A 438 1.40 -19.02 -34.59
N LEU A 439 1.11 -20.32 -34.53
CA LEU A 439 2.04 -21.35 -34.04
C LEU A 439 3.30 -21.46 -34.90
N ALA A 440 3.20 -21.25 -36.23
CA ALA A 440 4.33 -21.27 -37.12
C ALA A 440 5.41 -20.21 -36.78
N LEU A 441 5.11 -19.22 -35.96
CA LEU A 441 6.06 -18.20 -35.52
C LEU A 441 6.89 -18.64 -34.30
N PHE A 442 6.54 -19.74 -33.65
CA PHE A 442 7.20 -20.26 -32.45
C PHE A 442 8.22 -21.35 -32.78
N THR A 443 9.12 -21.63 -31.83
CA THR A 443 9.94 -22.86 -31.85
C THR A 443 9.11 -24.02 -31.29
N GLU A 444 9.43 -25.24 -31.64
CA GLU A 444 8.72 -26.45 -31.19
C GLU A 444 8.78 -26.64 -29.66
N ASP A 445 9.86 -26.20 -29.03
CA ASP A 445 10.14 -26.28 -27.61
C ASP A 445 9.74 -25.00 -26.86
N ALA A 446 9.02 -24.08 -27.49
CA ALA A 446 8.60 -22.82 -26.85
C ALA A 446 7.79 -23.06 -25.59
N LYS A 447 8.05 -22.25 -24.58
CA LYS A 447 7.33 -22.24 -23.30
C LYS A 447 6.39 -21.05 -23.22
N VAL A 448 5.17 -21.31 -22.79
CA VAL A 448 4.14 -20.29 -22.67
C VAL A 448 3.62 -20.24 -21.24
N THR A 449 3.50 -19.05 -20.69
CA THR A 449 2.98 -18.82 -19.35
C THR A 449 1.91 -17.74 -19.39
N HIS A 450 0.74 -18.02 -18.82
CA HIS A 450 -0.34 -17.07 -18.70
C HIS A 450 -0.64 -16.79 -17.21
N ASN A 451 -0.68 -15.52 -16.81
CA ASN A 451 -1.03 -15.08 -15.45
C ASN A 451 -0.29 -15.82 -14.32
N ASN A 452 1.02 -16.07 -14.47
CA ASN A 452 1.85 -16.79 -13.50
C ASN A 452 1.44 -18.27 -13.26
N ASN A 453 0.66 -18.87 -14.16
CA ASN A 453 0.40 -20.30 -14.14
C ASN A 453 1.66 -21.10 -14.50
N GLU A 454 1.63 -22.41 -14.27
CA GLU A 454 2.71 -23.29 -14.73
C GLU A 454 2.89 -23.19 -16.27
N PRO A 455 4.14 -23.23 -16.76
CA PRO A 455 4.40 -23.18 -18.18
C PRO A 455 3.76 -24.34 -18.93
N ILE A 456 3.06 -24.02 -20.01
CA ILE A 456 2.46 -24.99 -20.92
C ILE A 456 3.29 -25.10 -22.21
N THR A 457 3.10 -26.19 -22.91
CA THR A 457 3.71 -26.43 -24.23
C THR A 457 2.97 -25.68 -25.33
N ILE A 458 3.61 -25.48 -26.46
CA ILE A 458 2.98 -24.87 -27.62
C ILE A 458 1.79 -25.69 -28.17
N SER A 459 1.81 -27.00 -28.00
CA SER A 459 0.69 -27.88 -28.35
C SER A 459 -0.53 -27.67 -27.45
N GLU A 460 -0.31 -27.50 -26.17
CA GLU A 460 -1.38 -27.18 -25.20
C GLU A 460 -1.96 -25.79 -25.44
N LEU A 461 -1.10 -24.79 -25.72
CA LEU A 461 -1.54 -23.45 -26.13
C LEU A 461 -2.40 -23.50 -27.39
N ALA A 462 -2.00 -24.27 -28.40
CA ALA A 462 -2.77 -24.47 -29.64
C ALA A 462 -4.20 -24.97 -29.35
N LYS A 463 -4.31 -25.96 -28.48
CA LYS A 463 -5.61 -26.52 -28.08
C LYS A 463 -6.46 -25.44 -27.37
N THR A 464 -5.88 -24.71 -26.43
CA THR A 464 -6.57 -23.64 -25.69
C THR A 464 -7.08 -22.54 -26.63
N HIS A 465 -6.24 -22.09 -27.56
CA HIS A 465 -6.64 -21.05 -28.51
C HIS A 465 -7.73 -21.51 -29.48
N ARG A 466 -7.69 -22.74 -29.97
CA ARG A 466 -8.76 -23.28 -30.82
C ARG A 466 -10.10 -23.36 -30.07
N VAL A 467 -10.09 -23.90 -28.85
CA VAL A 467 -11.30 -23.94 -28.00
C VAL A 467 -11.85 -22.52 -27.77
N HIS A 468 -10.99 -21.55 -27.49
CA HIS A 468 -11.43 -20.16 -27.33
C HIS A 468 -12.09 -19.62 -28.61
N HIS A 469 -11.46 -19.81 -29.77
CA HIS A 469 -12.00 -19.36 -31.06
C HIS A 469 -13.29 -20.09 -31.46
N GLU A 470 -13.51 -21.33 -31.03
CA GLU A 470 -14.77 -22.05 -31.20
C GLU A 470 -15.92 -21.43 -30.40
N GLN A 471 -15.65 -20.70 -29.34
CA GLN A 471 -16.63 -20.08 -28.46
C GLN A 471 -17.04 -18.66 -28.90
N ILE A 472 -16.23 -18.00 -29.72
CA ILE A 472 -16.52 -16.62 -30.17
C ILE A 472 -17.26 -16.59 -31.51
N ALA A 473 -18.03 -15.51 -31.72
CA ALA A 473 -18.91 -15.33 -32.89
C ALA A 473 -18.20 -14.73 -34.11
N GLY A 474 -16.85 -14.75 -34.15
CA GLY A 474 -16.05 -14.21 -35.25
C GLY A 474 -14.64 -13.84 -34.78
N PRO A 475 -13.86 -13.15 -35.59
CA PRO A 475 -12.52 -12.73 -35.21
C PRO A 475 -12.53 -11.86 -33.95
N VAL A 476 -11.49 -11.98 -33.14
CA VAL A 476 -11.24 -11.08 -32.00
C VAL A 476 -10.95 -9.68 -32.54
N LYS A 477 -11.63 -8.68 -32.03
CA LYS A 477 -11.42 -7.30 -32.45
C LYS A 477 -10.29 -6.65 -31.61
N ILE A 478 -9.28 -6.11 -32.27
CA ILE A 478 -8.23 -5.33 -31.64
C ILE A 478 -8.72 -3.88 -31.53
N LEU A 479 -8.99 -3.40 -30.30
CA LEU A 479 -9.45 -2.04 -30.02
C LEU A 479 -8.27 -1.04 -29.98
N SER A 480 -7.14 -1.49 -29.45
CA SER A 480 -5.89 -0.71 -29.44
C SER A 480 -4.71 -1.65 -29.32
N SER A 481 -3.56 -1.26 -29.87
CA SER A 481 -2.32 -2.02 -29.75
C SER A 481 -1.11 -1.10 -29.76
N ASN A 482 -0.06 -1.51 -29.05
CA ASN A 482 1.26 -0.91 -29.10
C ASN A 482 2.31 -2.03 -29.08
N TYR A 483 3.30 -1.94 -29.92
CA TYR A 483 4.33 -2.97 -30.09
C TYR A 483 5.72 -2.36 -29.97
N GLU A 484 6.62 -3.06 -29.31
CA GLU A 484 8.04 -2.71 -29.29
C GLU A 484 8.91 -3.96 -29.16
N VAL A 485 10.17 -3.82 -29.51
CA VAL A 485 11.20 -4.84 -29.28
C VAL A 485 12.37 -4.20 -28.56
N VAL A 486 12.85 -4.89 -27.52
CA VAL A 486 14.02 -4.52 -26.73
C VAL A 486 15.15 -5.48 -27.03
N ALA A 487 16.30 -4.96 -27.46
CA ALA A 487 17.53 -5.74 -27.53
C ALA A 487 18.36 -5.53 -26.26
N THR A 488 18.75 -6.62 -25.61
CA THR A 488 19.62 -6.56 -24.44
C THR A 488 21.09 -6.50 -24.85
N ALA A 489 21.96 -6.04 -23.95
CA ALA A 489 23.40 -5.92 -24.21
C ALA A 489 24.08 -7.24 -24.60
N ASN A 490 23.53 -8.40 -24.18
CA ASN A 490 23.99 -9.73 -24.55
C ASN A 490 23.38 -10.27 -25.87
N GLY A 491 22.60 -9.43 -26.57
CA GLY A 491 22.02 -9.75 -27.88
C GLY A 491 20.71 -10.53 -27.84
N ASN A 492 20.13 -10.78 -26.64
CA ASN A 492 18.77 -11.31 -26.53
C ASN A 492 17.76 -10.23 -26.93
N LYS A 493 16.66 -10.64 -27.55
CA LYS A 493 15.58 -9.75 -27.96
C LYS A 493 14.28 -10.17 -27.29
N TYR A 494 13.56 -9.16 -26.78
CA TYR A 494 12.24 -9.35 -26.20
C TYR A 494 11.24 -8.44 -26.91
N GLY A 495 10.19 -9.04 -27.45
CA GLY A 495 9.07 -8.33 -28.03
C GLY A 495 7.97 -8.09 -26.99
N HIS A 496 7.39 -6.91 -26.98
CA HIS A 496 6.28 -6.58 -26.08
C HIS A 496 5.08 -6.11 -26.89
N ALA A 497 3.90 -6.56 -26.47
CA ALA A 497 2.63 -6.11 -27.01
C ALA A 497 1.70 -5.70 -25.87
N TRP A 498 1.17 -4.49 -25.93
CA TRP A 498 0.04 -4.04 -25.12
C TRP A 498 -1.17 -3.97 -26.02
N VAL A 499 -2.15 -4.83 -25.76
CA VAL A 499 -3.30 -4.98 -26.66
C VAL A 499 -4.59 -4.95 -25.84
N LYS A 500 -5.61 -4.34 -26.41
CA LYS A 500 -6.96 -4.40 -25.88
C LYS A 500 -7.85 -5.15 -26.86
N PHE A 501 -8.28 -6.35 -26.46
CA PHE A 501 -9.14 -7.20 -27.24
C PHE A 501 -10.61 -7.00 -26.88
N GLU A 502 -11.50 -7.05 -27.87
CA GLU A 502 -12.94 -7.24 -27.68
C GLU A 502 -13.33 -8.59 -28.27
N ASN A 503 -13.80 -9.50 -27.44
CA ASN A 503 -14.38 -10.78 -27.83
C ASN A 503 -15.90 -10.67 -27.84
N THR A 504 -16.56 -11.16 -28.89
CA THR A 504 -18.00 -11.38 -28.91
C THR A 504 -18.26 -12.88 -28.90
N PHE A 505 -18.81 -13.40 -27.82
CA PHE A 505 -19.10 -14.82 -27.67
C PHE A 505 -20.37 -15.21 -28.44
N LYS A 506 -20.52 -16.50 -28.80
CA LYS A 506 -21.69 -17.02 -29.53
C LYS A 506 -23.02 -16.80 -28.81
N ASN A 507 -22.99 -16.66 -27.49
CA ASN A 507 -24.14 -16.29 -26.66
C ASN A 507 -24.45 -14.78 -26.65
N GLY A 508 -23.75 -13.96 -27.43
CA GLY A 508 -23.93 -12.51 -27.53
C GLY A 508 -23.20 -11.69 -26.46
N VAL A 509 -22.57 -12.33 -25.48
CA VAL A 509 -21.79 -11.62 -24.45
C VAL A 509 -20.55 -11.00 -25.07
N LYS A 510 -20.23 -9.76 -24.69
CA LYS A 510 -19.00 -9.06 -25.08
C LYS A 510 -18.08 -8.94 -23.90
N ALA A 511 -16.81 -9.26 -24.07
CA ALA A 511 -15.75 -9.05 -23.11
C ALA A 511 -14.65 -8.18 -23.71
N VAL A 512 -14.17 -7.22 -22.93
CA VAL A 512 -13.05 -6.36 -23.31
C VAL A 512 -11.90 -6.61 -22.35
N THR A 513 -10.82 -7.21 -22.88
CA THR A 513 -9.68 -7.68 -22.08
C THR A 513 -8.41 -6.92 -22.46
N PRO A 514 -7.81 -6.12 -21.58
CA PRO A 514 -6.45 -5.63 -21.75
C PRO A 514 -5.46 -6.75 -21.48
N VAL A 515 -4.50 -6.90 -22.39
CA VAL A 515 -3.47 -7.95 -22.34
C VAL A 515 -2.10 -7.31 -22.56
N PHE A 516 -1.15 -7.67 -21.71
CA PHE A 516 0.27 -7.47 -21.96
C PHE A 516 0.91 -8.81 -22.29
N VAL A 517 1.66 -8.87 -23.38
CA VAL A 517 2.40 -10.06 -23.76
C VAL A 517 3.88 -9.73 -23.95
N SER A 518 4.74 -10.56 -23.40
CA SER A 518 6.18 -10.52 -23.61
C SER A 518 6.63 -11.79 -24.35
N PHE A 519 7.43 -11.62 -25.40
CA PHE A 519 7.95 -12.68 -26.24
C PHE A 519 9.48 -12.72 -26.22
N GLY A 520 10.08 -13.88 -26.03
CA GLY A 520 11.50 -14.08 -26.28
C GLY A 520 11.73 -14.41 -27.76
N ILE A 521 12.56 -13.62 -28.46
CA ILE A 521 12.86 -13.77 -29.87
C ILE A 521 14.28 -14.34 -30.03
N ASN A 522 14.44 -15.50 -30.66
CA ASN A 522 15.73 -16.10 -30.90
C ASN A 522 16.45 -15.48 -32.11
N LYS A 523 17.72 -15.86 -32.34
CA LYS A 523 18.54 -15.36 -33.47
C LYS A 523 17.98 -15.71 -34.87
N LYS A 524 17.09 -16.73 -34.94
CA LYS A 524 16.44 -17.14 -36.20
C LYS A 524 15.13 -16.38 -36.45
N GLY A 525 14.74 -15.46 -35.56
CA GLY A 525 13.48 -14.72 -35.66
C GLY A 525 12.25 -15.58 -35.33
N LYS A 526 12.38 -16.55 -34.42
CA LYS A 526 11.29 -17.37 -33.88
C LYS A 526 11.09 -17.08 -32.41
N ILE A 527 9.87 -17.25 -31.92
CA ILE A 527 9.52 -17.11 -30.52
C ILE A 527 9.85 -18.40 -29.79
N TYR A 528 10.64 -18.30 -28.72
CA TYR A 528 10.98 -19.44 -27.85
C TYR A 528 10.31 -19.37 -26.49
N PHE A 529 9.66 -18.23 -26.18
CA PHE A 529 9.00 -18.00 -24.92
C PHE A 529 7.88 -16.95 -25.13
N GLU A 530 6.74 -17.17 -24.48
CA GLU A 530 5.65 -16.21 -24.34
C GLU A 530 5.23 -16.10 -22.89
N HIS A 531 4.99 -14.86 -22.44
CA HIS A 531 4.39 -14.59 -21.14
C HIS A 531 3.26 -13.56 -21.32
N ALA A 532 2.03 -14.01 -21.16
CA ALA A 532 0.83 -13.16 -21.22
C ALA A 532 0.27 -12.85 -19.83
N LEU A 533 -0.06 -11.58 -19.61
CA LEU A 533 -0.73 -11.08 -18.39
C LEU A 533 -2.02 -10.40 -18.80
N TYR A 534 -3.12 -10.82 -18.20
CA TYR A 534 -4.44 -10.23 -18.40
C TYR A 534 -5.30 -10.37 -17.14
N ASP A 535 -6.30 -9.49 -17.03
CA ASP A 535 -7.25 -9.54 -15.93
C ASP A 535 -8.27 -10.66 -16.17
N THR A 536 -8.19 -11.71 -15.36
CA THR A 536 -9.12 -12.85 -15.42
C THR A 536 -10.55 -12.49 -15.11
N ALA A 537 -10.80 -11.40 -14.38
CA ALA A 537 -12.16 -10.90 -14.14
C ALA A 537 -12.83 -10.36 -15.40
N THR A 538 -12.06 -10.05 -16.45
CA THR A 538 -12.59 -9.62 -17.76
C THR A 538 -12.83 -10.79 -18.73
N VAL A 539 -12.40 -11.99 -18.36
CA VAL A 539 -12.67 -13.22 -19.11
C VAL A 539 -13.93 -13.86 -18.52
N PRO A 540 -14.97 -14.12 -19.33
CA PRO A 540 -16.17 -14.77 -18.81
C PRO A 540 -15.86 -16.12 -18.16
N ASP A 541 -16.50 -16.42 -17.03
CA ASP A 541 -16.43 -17.71 -16.35
C ASP A 541 -16.97 -18.84 -17.25
N ASP A 542 -16.49 -20.06 -17.06
CA ASP A 542 -16.93 -21.27 -17.77
C ASP A 542 -18.46 -21.51 -17.66
N SER A 543 -19.11 -21.01 -16.62
CA SER A 543 -20.58 -21.02 -16.49
C SER A 543 -21.30 -20.22 -17.59
N VAL A 544 -20.63 -19.26 -18.22
CA VAL A 544 -21.14 -18.47 -19.34
C VAL A 544 -21.14 -19.28 -20.64
N TYR A 545 -20.25 -20.28 -20.75
CA TYR A 545 -20.10 -21.13 -21.94
C TYR A 545 -21.10 -22.31 -21.98
N ASN A 546 -21.62 -22.73 -20.82
CA ASN A 546 -22.43 -23.95 -20.68
C ASN A 546 -23.95 -23.69 -20.57
N LYS A 547 -24.46 -22.52 -20.90
CA LYS A 547 -25.89 -22.28 -21.02
C LYS A 547 -26.34 -22.63 -22.44
N ASN A 548 -26.62 -23.94 -22.68
CA ASN A 548 -27.53 -24.42 -23.68
C ASN A 548 -28.91 -24.53 -23.10
#